data_1fec7644525f4aff924d8ffcd25bbefc
#
_entry.id   1fec7644525f4aff924d8ffcd25bbefc
#
_cell.length_a   1.000
_cell.length_b   1.000
_cell.length_c   1.000
_cell.angle_alpha   90.00
_cell.angle_beta   90.00
_cell.angle_gamma   90.00
#
_symmetry.space_group_name_H-M   'P 1'
#
loop_
_entity.id
_entity.type
_entity.pdbx_description
1 polymer ?
#
loop_
_entity_poly.entity_id
_entity_poly.type
_entity_poly.pdbx_seq_one_letter_code
_entity_poly.pdbx_strand_id
1 'polypeptide(L)'
;MVDVHVYNLHGNRVLSDLVYGHTCVSYYWHSAAHFWLAMPAYVIDIAKGYAQITGTVDQDRVTFFFGIVFAAIYTSNIWGNLFSSMVFRQDSTNETLESKDIHCGPSYCPFRKYNISAIVPPSQTQVYTFTGFCSGITAFAILLMIVFLTNISTDSGKSHSACRQSRMVATHMFRSRDQQLLFCSSIFSGLASGFLIGDFTSAYISCPYGIQNVGFVMITLGVSQSIFSVVYGKINQYIGHIAIFTFGSVAQASFYITLLLWHPLPNQSFIVHVLAAIAGISGAAIEPVITALHNLYFVENRDIALSSFRLLNSIGWAISFGYSNWLCSNVKMYILIGVLLTSLATNSNLSRCET
;
A
#
# COMPACT_ATOMS: atom_id res chain seq x y z
N MET A 1 4.03 -8.32 -7.39
CA MET A 1 4.30 -9.76 -7.49
C MET A 1 3.85 -10.20 -8.86
N VAL A 2 4.78 -10.54 -9.72
CA VAL A 2 4.48 -11.05 -11.06
C VAL A 2 4.17 -12.53 -10.88
N ASP A 3 2.95 -12.95 -11.18
CA ASP A 3 2.61 -14.38 -11.26
C ASP A 3 3.35 -14.97 -12.46
N VAL A 4 4.45 -15.67 -12.17
CA VAL A 4 5.17 -16.47 -13.16
C VAL A 4 4.45 -17.80 -13.26
N HIS A 5 3.52 -17.93 -14.20
CA HIS A 5 3.08 -19.23 -14.69
C HIS A 5 4.23 -19.85 -15.49
N VAL A 6 5.08 -20.62 -14.81
CA VAL A 6 6.10 -21.45 -15.46
C VAL A 6 5.42 -22.72 -15.95
N TYR A 7 5.30 -22.83 -17.27
CA TYR A 7 4.96 -24.09 -17.93
C TYR A 7 6.04 -25.14 -17.69
N ASN A 8 5.57 -26.27 -17.32
CA ASN A 8 6.18 -27.55 -17.00
C ASN A 8 7.34 -27.98 -17.93
N LEU A 9 8.54 -28.13 -17.36
CA LEU A 9 9.55 -29.08 -17.84
C LEU A 9 10.50 -29.43 -16.67
N HIS A 10 10.37 -30.66 -16.15
CA HIS A 10 11.12 -31.32 -15.08
C HIS A 10 10.59 -31.19 -13.65
N GLY A 11 9.82 -32.18 -13.24
CA GLY A 11 9.03 -32.27 -11.99
C GLY A 11 9.80 -32.21 -10.64
N ASN A 12 11.13 -32.14 -10.60
CA ASN A 12 11.88 -32.05 -9.35
C ASN A 12 12.44 -30.64 -9.04
N ARG A 13 12.56 -29.75 -10.02
CA ARG A 13 12.99 -28.35 -9.77
C ARG A 13 11.82 -27.47 -9.39
N VAL A 14 10.65 -27.70 -9.96
CA VAL A 14 9.44 -26.90 -9.68
C VAL A 14 9.03 -27.02 -8.21
N LEU A 15 9.19 -28.18 -7.58
CA LEU A 15 8.83 -28.37 -6.17
C LEU A 15 9.82 -27.64 -5.23
N SER A 16 11.11 -27.62 -5.54
CA SER A 16 12.10 -26.86 -4.75
C SER A 16 11.89 -25.36 -4.88
N ASP A 17 11.63 -24.85 -6.08
CA ASP A 17 11.40 -23.41 -6.32
C ASP A 17 10.08 -22.95 -5.71
N LEU A 18 9.04 -23.78 -5.70
CA LEU A 18 7.78 -23.54 -4.99
C LEU A 18 7.98 -23.52 -3.47
N VAL A 19 8.71 -24.47 -2.90
CA VAL A 19 8.98 -24.52 -1.46
C VAL A 19 9.86 -23.35 -1.03
N TYR A 20 10.91 -22.99 -1.79
CA TYR A 20 11.73 -21.80 -1.52
C TYR A 20 10.92 -20.52 -1.69
N GLY A 21 10.10 -20.42 -2.70
CA GLY A 21 9.20 -19.28 -2.90
C GLY A 21 8.23 -19.12 -1.72
N HIS A 22 7.57 -20.19 -1.29
CA HIS A 22 6.64 -20.16 -0.16
C HIS A 22 7.31 -19.86 1.18
N THR A 23 8.49 -20.39 1.44
CA THR A 23 9.23 -20.09 2.66
C THR A 23 9.71 -18.64 2.69
N CYS A 24 10.32 -18.12 1.62
CA CYS A 24 10.71 -16.71 1.54
C CYS A 24 9.52 -15.75 1.69
N VAL A 25 8.40 -16.04 1.03
CA VAL A 25 7.17 -15.25 1.15
C VAL A 25 6.63 -15.30 2.58
N SER A 26 6.61 -16.47 3.22
CA SER A 26 6.16 -16.60 4.61
C SER A 26 7.05 -15.83 5.58
N TYR A 27 8.39 -15.91 5.47
CA TYR A 27 9.32 -15.13 6.29
C TYR A 27 9.18 -13.62 6.06
N TYR A 28 8.98 -13.19 4.81
CA TYR A 28 8.75 -11.78 4.49
C TYR A 28 7.48 -11.27 5.15
N TRP A 29 6.37 -12.01 5.07
CA TRP A 29 5.10 -11.62 5.69
C TRP A 29 5.18 -11.58 7.21
N HIS A 30 5.88 -12.53 7.85
CA HIS A 30 6.12 -12.51 9.29
C HIS A 30 6.94 -11.29 9.72
N SER A 31 8.06 -11.02 9.07
CA SER A 31 8.91 -9.86 9.41
C SER A 31 8.22 -8.54 9.13
N ALA A 32 7.48 -8.43 8.03
CA ALA A 32 6.69 -7.24 7.69
C ALA A 32 5.59 -6.98 8.73
N ALA A 33 4.91 -8.03 9.21
CA ALA A 33 3.88 -7.88 10.24
C ALA A 33 4.45 -7.29 11.54
N HIS A 34 5.60 -7.77 12.01
CA HIS A 34 6.27 -7.22 13.19
C HIS A 34 6.69 -5.76 13.00
N PHE A 35 7.25 -5.41 11.84
CA PHE A 35 7.62 -4.03 11.52
C PHE A 35 6.40 -3.10 11.56
N TRP A 36 5.30 -3.48 10.89
CA TRP A 36 4.09 -2.66 10.81
C TRP A 36 3.34 -2.52 12.14
N LEU A 37 3.56 -3.41 13.10
CA LEU A 37 3.03 -3.29 14.47
C LEU A 37 3.94 -2.45 15.37
N ALA A 38 5.26 -2.64 15.27
CA ALA A 38 6.22 -1.94 16.14
C ALA A 38 6.44 -0.48 15.72
N MET A 39 6.45 -0.18 14.42
CA MET A 39 6.74 1.16 13.90
C MET A 39 5.80 2.23 14.46
N PRO A 40 4.46 2.09 14.46
CA PRO A 40 3.60 3.13 15.01
C PRO A 40 3.83 3.37 16.49
N ALA A 41 4.04 2.33 17.29
CA ALA A 41 4.33 2.47 18.71
C ALA A 41 5.61 3.27 18.95
N TYR A 42 6.67 2.92 18.24
CA TYR A 42 7.95 3.63 18.30
C TYR A 42 7.86 5.11 17.90
N VAL A 43 7.16 5.40 16.81
CA VAL A 43 6.94 6.78 16.32
C VAL A 43 6.19 7.61 17.35
N ILE A 44 5.16 7.05 17.98
CA ILE A 44 4.37 7.74 19.00
C ILE A 44 5.20 8.06 20.22
N ASP A 45 6.01 7.12 20.71
CA ASP A 45 6.83 7.33 21.89
C ASP A 45 7.89 8.41 21.67
N ILE A 46 8.55 8.41 20.50
CA ILE A 46 9.47 9.49 20.12
C ILE A 46 8.75 10.84 20.00
N ALA A 47 7.59 10.87 19.33
CA ALA A 47 6.84 12.12 19.15
C ALA A 47 6.38 12.71 20.48
N LYS A 48 5.93 11.88 21.43
CA LYS A 48 5.58 12.32 22.78
C LYS A 48 6.80 12.85 23.55
N GLY A 49 7.93 12.15 23.52
CA GLY A 49 9.16 12.62 24.13
C GLY A 49 9.61 13.98 23.56
N TYR A 50 9.52 14.15 22.24
CA TYR A 50 9.84 15.44 21.61
C TYR A 50 8.86 16.55 22.02
N ALA A 51 7.56 16.25 22.08
CA ALA A 51 6.55 17.22 22.51
C ALA A 51 6.75 17.70 23.95
N GLN A 52 7.12 16.80 24.87
CA GLN A 52 7.45 17.14 26.26
C GLN A 52 8.65 18.09 26.35
N ILE A 53 9.68 17.89 25.53
CA ILE A 53 10.87 18.75 25.50
C ILE A 53 10.55 20.13 24.92
N THR A 54 9.68 20.19 23.91
CA THR A 54 9.35 21.43 23.18
C THR A 54 8.15 22.18 23.72
N GLY A 55 7.42 21.62 24.70
CA GLY A 55 6.21 22.22 25.29
C GLY A 55 5.06 22.34 24.28
N THR A 56 5.01 21.46 23.28
CA THR A 56 3.98 21.47 22.22
C THR A 56 2.90 20.43 22.48
N VAL A 57 1.77 20.54 21.74
CA VAL A 57 0.67 19.56 21.85
C VAL A 57 1.12 18.20 21.31
N ASP A 58 1.03 17.15 22.12
CA ASP A 58 1.51 15.80 21.81
C ASP A 58 0.91 15.26 20.51
N GLN A 59 -0.37 15.49 20.31
CA GLN A 59 -1.11 14.93 19.18
C GLN A 59 -0.67 15.49 17.82
N ASP A 60 -0.45 16.79 17.72
CA ASP A 60 0.02 17.43 16.48
C ASP A 60 1.40 16.92 16.09
N ARG A 61 2.26 16.70 17.10
CA ARG A 61 3.60 16.14 16.88
C ARG A 61 3.55 14.70 16.44
N VAL A 62 2.69 13.87 17.02
CA VAL A 62 2.49 12.47 16.59
C VAL A 62 2.10 12.41 15.12
N THR A 63 1.13 13.23 14.69
CA THR A 63 0.70 13.25 13.30
C THR A 63 1.80 13.74 12.35
N PHE A 64 2.55 14.75 12.74
CA PHE A 64 3.67 15.24 11.95
C PHE A 64 4.78 14.18 11.79
N PHE A 65 5.13 13.47 12.88
CA PHE A 65 6.11 12.39 12.83
C PHE A 65 5.63 11.21 11.95
N PHE A 66 4.34 10.86 12.01
CA PHE A 66 3.76 9.91 11.05
C PHE A 66 3.93 10.39 9.62
N GLY A 67 3.67 11.67 9.33
CA GLY A 67 3.87 12.25 8.01
C GLY A 67 5.30 12.05 7.50
N ILE A 68 6.32 12.28 8.33
CA ILE A 68 7.74 12.08 7.98
C ILE A 68 8.04 10.59 7.73
N VAL A 69 7.60 9.71 8.65
CA VAL A 69 7.88 8.28 8.54
C VAL A 69 7.21 7.67 7.32
N PHE A 70 5.96 8.01 7.04
CA PHE A 70 5.28 7.56 5.83
C PHE A 70 5.93 8.14 4.57
N ALA A 71 6.40 9.39 4.58
CA ALA A 71 7.17 9.94 3.47
C ALA A 71 8.44 9.12 3.20
N ALA A 72 9.18 8.75 4.25
CA ALA A 72 10.35 7.88 4.12
C ALA A 72 9.98 6.49 3.56
N ILE A 73 8.87 5.89 4.02
CA ILE A 73 8.37 4.62 3.49
C ILE A 73 8.03 4.75 2.00
N TYR A 74 7.35 5.82 1.60
CA TYR A 74 6.96 6.04 0.21
C TYR A 74 8.14 6.29 -0.73
N THR A 75 9.29 6.79 -0.22
CA THR A 75 10.50 6.87 -1.05
C THR A 75 11.00 5.50 -1.51
N SER A 76 10.64 4.41 -0.82
CA SER A 76 10.96 3.05 -1.25
C SER A 76 10.36 2.71 -2.62
N ASN A 77 9.17 3.28 -2.94
CA ASN A 77 8.56 3.15 -4.26
C ASN A 77 9.41 3.82 -5.35
N ILE A 78 10.11 4.92 -5.03
CA ILE A 78 10.98 5.63 -5.97
C ILE A 78 12.22 4.78 -6.25
N TRP A 79 12.96 4.42 -5.20
CA TRP A 79 14.22 3.68 -5.34
C TRP A 79 14.02 2.26 -5.85
N GLY A 80 12.99 1.56 -5.35
CA GLY A 80 12.67 0.21 -5.77
C GLY A 80 12.29 0.13 -7.25
N ASN A 81 11.43 1.04 -7.72
CA ASN A 81 11.02 1.06 -9.11
C ASN A 81 12.12 1.58 -10.05
N LEU A 82 12.94 2.54 -9.61
CA LEU A 82 14.10 3.00 -10.38
C LEU A 82 15.07 1.84 -10.61
N PHE A 83 15.43 1.12 -9.55
CA PHE A 83 16.34 -0.01 -9.65
C PHE A 83 15.75 -1.17 -10.47
N SER A 84 14.47 -1.49 -10.26
CA SER A 84 13.75 -2.49 -11.06
C SER A 84 13.76 -2.13 -12.55
N SER A 85 13.48 -0.87 -12.88
CA SER A 85 13.49 -0.39 -14.28
C SER A 85 14.87 -0.44 -14.92
N MET A 86 15.94 -0.25 -14.14
CA MET A 86 17.32 -0.39 -14.63
C MET A 86 17.71 -1.86 -14.91
N VAL A 87 17.34 -2.76 -14.01
CA VAL A 87 17.71 -4.18 -14.11
C VAL A 87 16.89 -4.91 -15.17
N PHE A 88 15.59 -4.62 -15.25
CA PHE A 88 14.65 -5.29 -16.18
C PHE A 88 14.43 -4.52 -17.47
N ARG A 89 15.32 -3.58 -17.80
CA ARG A 89 15.26 -2.87 -19.08
C ARG A 89 15.40 -3.86 -20.22
N GLN A 90 14.34 -4.00 -21.00
CA GLN A 90 14.36 -4.75 -22.24
C GLN A 90 14.63 -3.77 -23.39
N ASP A 91 15.54 -4.12 -24.29
CA ASP A 91 15.68 -3.38 -25.54
C ASP A 91 14.36 -3.52 -26.30
N SER A 92 13.77 -2.37 -26.62
CA SER A 92 12.51 -2.31 -27.36
C SER A 92 12.73 -2.91 -28.75
N THR A 93 12.42 -4.20 -28.89
CA THR A 93 12.12 -4.73 -30.22
C THR A 93 10.88 -4.01 -30.69
N ASN A 94 11.03 -3.27 -31.80
CA ASN A 94 9.98 -2.50 -32.47
C ASN A 94 8.91 -3.42 -33.09
N GLU A 95 8.34 -4.33 -32.32
CA GLU A 95 7.11 -4.97 -32.69
C GLU A 95 5.97 -4.06 -32.27
N THR A 96 5.59 -3.19 -33.21
CA THR A 96 4.28 -2.53 -33.20
C THR A 96 3.22 -3.62 -32.99
N LEU A 97 2.71 -3.69 -31.76
CA LEU A 97 1.57 -4.54 -31.43
C LEU A 97 0.37 -4.05 -32.25
N GLU A 98 0.23 -4.58 -33.48
CA GLU A 98 -1.05 -4.60 -34.19
C GLU A 98 -1.99 -5.56 -33.45
N SER A 99 -2.49 -5.13 -32.32
CA SER A 99 -3.47 -5.87 -31.56
C SER A 99 -4.82 -5.17 -31.65
N LYS A 100 -5.59 -5.58 -32.65
CA LYS A 100 -6.95 -5.09 -32.93
C LYS A 100 -7.98 -5.42 -31.85
N ASP A 101 -7.66 -6.27 -30.85
CA ASP A 101 -8.65 -6.83 -29.91
C ASP A 101 -8.28 -6.71 -28.43
N ILE A 102 -7.27 -5.90 -28.05
CA ILE A 102 -6.92 -5.73 -26.65
C ILE A 102 -7.70 -4.56 -26.06
N HIS A 103 -8.66 -4.87 -25.20
CA HIS A 103 -9.41 -3.88 -24.43
C HIS A 103 -8.65 -3.50 -23.15
N CYS A 104 -7.76 -2.49 -23.23
CA CYS A 104 -7.08 -1.91 -22.06
C CYS A 104 -8.01 -0.96 -21.29
N GLY A 105 -7.63 -0.60 -20.07
CA GLY A 105 -8.39 0.34 -19.24
C GLY A 105 -9.59 -0.28 -18.54
N PRO A 106 -10.75 0.41 -18.47
CA PRO A 106 -11.92 -0.06 -17.72
C PRO A 106 -12.46 -1.40 -18.20
N SER A 107 -12.32 -1.71 -19.49
CA SER A 107 -12.80 -2.94 -20.12
C SER A 107 -11.80 -4.10 -20.01
N TYR A 108 -10.67 -3.91 -19.33
CA TYR A 108 -9.67 -4.96 -19.13
C TYR A 108 -10.22 -6.06 -18.21
N CYS A 109 -10.20 -7.32 -18.72
CA CYS A 109 -10.66 -8.51 -18.00
C CYS A 109 -9.55 -9.56 -17.99
N PRO A 110 -8.88 -9.84 -16.86
CA PRO A 110 -7.71 -10.73 -16.79
C PRO A 110 -7.98 -12.17 -17.24
N PHE A 111 -9.21 -12.67 -17.11
CA PHE A 111 -9.59 -14.01 -17.52
C PHE A 111 -9.75 -14.19 -19.05
N ARG A 112 -9.78 -13.11 -19.83
CA ARG A 112 -9.71 -13.19 -21.29
C ARG A 112 -8.25 -13.46 -21.68
N LYS A 113 -8.02 -14.55 -22.40
CA LYS A 113 -6.70 -14.86 -22.99
C LYS A 113 -6.39 -13.80 -24.05
N TYR A 114 -5.66 -12.78 -23.67
CA TYR A 114 -5.04 -11.90 -24.63
C TYR A 114 -3.75 -12.60 -25.11
N ASN A 115 -3.55 -12.72 -26.41
CA ASN A 115 -2.26 -13.17 -26.96
C ASN A 115 -1.20 -12.07 -26.74
N ILE A 116 -0.75 -11.92 -25.49
CA ILE A 116 0.35 -11.04 -25.16
C ILE A 116 1.65 -11.83 -25.42
N SER A 117 1.99 -11.96 -26.70
CA SER A 117 3.24 -12.60 -27.15
C SER A 117 4.49 -11.78 -26.83
N ALA A 118 4.37 -10.62 -26.19
CA ALA A 118 5.48 -9.67 -26.00
C ALA A 118 6.10 -9.66 -24.59
N ILE A 119 5.68 -10.51 -23.66
CA ILE A 119 6.33 -10.58 -22.35
C ILE A 119 7.46 -11.62 -22.44
N VAL A 120 8.66 -11.16 -22.77
CA VAL A 120 9.86 -11.99 -22.65
C VAL A 120 10.18 -12.13 -21.16
N PRO A 121 10.23 -13.35 -20.61
CA PRO A 121 10.58 -13.53 -19.20
C PRO A 121 12.00 -13.00 -18.94
N PRO A 122 12.25 -12.38 -17.77
CA PRO A 122 13.57 -11.85 -17.43
C PRO A 122 14.61 -12.97 -17.39
N SER A 123 15.84 -12.65 -17.78
CA SER A 123 16.95 -13.60 -17.71
C SER A 123 17.25 -13.98 -16.25
N GLN A 124 17.76 -15.20 -16.02
CA GLN A 124 18.14 -15.64 -14.67
C GLN A 124 19.15 -14.69 -14.01
N THR A 125 20.08 -14.15 -14.79
CA THR A 125 21.06 -13.17 -14.31
C THR A 125 20.38 -11.91 -13.78
N GLN A 126 19.37 -11.38 -14.48
CA GLN A 126 18.60 -10.21 -14.02
C GLN A 126 17.87 -10.51 -12.71
N VAL A 127 17.24 -11.68 -12.60
CA VAL A 127 16.55 -12.11 -11.37
C VAL A 127 17.53 -12.23 -10.21
N TYR A 128 18.68 -12.88 -10.39
CA TYR A 128 19.69 -13.01 -9.34
C TYR A 128 20.29 -11.66 -8.93
N THR A 129 20.56 -10.77 -9.88
CA THR A 129 21.06 -9.42 -9.61
C THR A 129 20.05 -8.62 -8.78
N PHE A 130 18.78 -8.66 -9.17
CA PHE A 130 17.72 -7.97 -8.44
C PHE A 130 17.54 -8.52 -7.02
N THR A 131 17.43 -9.84 -6.90
CA THR A 131 17.26 -10.51 -5.60
C THR A 131 18.47 -10.32 -4.69
N GLY A 132 19.68 -10.41 -5.22
CA GLY A 132 20.92 -10.19 -4.47
C GLY A 132 21.02 -8.77 -3.93
N PHE A 133 20.69 -7.78 -4.75
CA PHE A 133 20.67 -6.38 -4.33
C PHE A 133 19.63 -6.11 -3.24
N CYS A 134 18.39 -6.59 -3.41
CA CYS A 134 17.35 -6.46 -2.40
C CYS A 134 17.73 -7.12 -1.07
N SER A 135 18.33 -8.32 -1.14
CA SER A 135 18.83 -9.04 0.05
C SER A 135 19.95 -8.27 0.75
N GLY A 136 20.87 -7.68 -0.02
CA GLY A 136 21.96 -6.85 0.52
C GLY A 136 21.46 -5.62 1.26
N ILE A 137 20.50 -4.89 0.66
CA ILE A 137 19.86 -3.72 1.31
C ILE A 137 19.13 -4.15 2.59
N THR A 138 18.41 -5.27 2.55
CA THR A 138 17.69 -5.77 3.74
C THR A 138 18.66 -6.13 4.86
N ALA A 139 19.76 -6.82 4.56
CA ALA A 139 20.78 -7.14 5.54
C ALA A 139 21.43 -5.88 6.14
N PHE A 140 21.72 -4.88 5.30
CA PHE A 140 22.25 -3.59 5.74
C PHE A 140 21.25 -2.84 6.65
N ALA A 141 19.97 -2.83 6.29
CA ALA A 141 18.92 -2.21 7.11
C ALA A 141 18.78 -2.89 8.48
N ILE A 142 18.86 -4.23 8.53
CA ILE A 142 18.85 -4.98 9.80
C ILE A 142 20.07 -4.60 10.65
N LEU A 143 21.24 -4.49 10.06
CA LEU A 143 22.45 -4.07 10.76
C LEU A 143 22.31 -2.67 11.36
N LEU A 144 21.78 -1.71 10.60
CA LEU A 144 21.49 -0.36 11.08
C LEU A 144 20.49 -0.37 12.24
N MET A 145 19.44 -1.17 12.15
CA MET A 145 18.47 -1.31 13.24
C MET A 145 19.15 -1.84 14.52
N ILE A 146 19.98 -2.87 14.42
CA ILE A 146 20.69 -3.44 15.58
C ILE A 146 21.61 -2.39 16.23
N VAL A 147 22.28 -1.56 15.43
CA VAL A 147 23.25 -0.57 15.92
C VAL A 147 22.58 0.68 16.48
N PHE A 148 21.54 1.17 15.83
CA PHE A 148 20.97 2.50 16.15
C PHE A 148 19.62 2.44 16.88
N LEU A 149 18.92 1.28 16.89
CA LEU A 149 17.65 1.20 17.59
C LEU A 149 17.89 1.17 19.11
N THR A 150 17.52 2.25 19.77
CA THR A 150 17.56 2.32 21.25
C THR A 150 16.47 1.43 21.83
N ASN A 151 16.80 0.65 22.86
CA ASN A 151 15.80 -0.08 23.64
C ASN A 151 14.88 0.92 24.33
N ILE A 152 13.68 1.10 23.77
CA ILE A 152 12.59 1.74 24.49
C ILE A 152 12.10 0.69 25.49
N SER A 153 12.28 0.96 26.78
CA SER A 153 11.66 0.16 27.84
C SER A 153 10.15 0.37 27.73
N THR A 154 9.51 -0.43 26.89
CA THR A 154 8.07 -0.56 26.93
C THR A 154 7.77 -1.14 28.29
N ASP A 155 7.01 -0.42 29.11
CA ASP A 155 6.39 -0.96 30.32
C ASP A 155 5.43 -2.05 29.84
N SER A 156 6.01 -3.20 29.50
CA SER A 156 5.32 -4.35 28.94
C SER A 156 4.51 -4.99 30.06
N GLY A 157 3.37 -4.36 30.34
CA GLY A 157 2.36 -5.01 31.13
C GLY A 157 2.07 -6.37 30.52
N LYS A 158 2.47 -7.43 31.20
CA LYS A 158 2.10 -8.85 31.04
C LYS A 158 2.11 -9.36 29.59
N SER A 159 3.17 -10.04 29.22
CA SER A 159 3.21 -10.87 28.01
C SER A 159 2.00 -11.81 27.99
N HIS A 160 1.02 -11.48 27.16
CA HIS A 160 -0.15 -12.32 26.96
C HIS A 160 0.18 -13.40 25.91
N SER A 161 -0.33 -14.61 26.07
CA SER A 161 -0.19 -15.64 25.05
C SER A 161 -0.79 -15.16 23.71
N ALA A 162 -0.19 -15.52 22.57
CA ALA A 162 -0.64 -15.10 21.24
C ALA A 162 -2.14 -15.34 21.01
N CYS A 163 -2.68 -16.45 21.50
CA CYS A 163 -4.11 -16.77 21.42
C CYS A 163 -4.99 -15.77 22.19
N ARG A 164 -4.55 -15.32 23.37
CA ARG A 164 -5.26 -14.30 24.14
C ARG A 164 -5.22 -12.95 23.44
N GLN A 165 -4.10 -12.59 22.86
CA GLN A 165 -3.94 -11.33 22.12
C GLN A 165 -4.82 -11.31 20.87
N SER A 166 -4.84 -12.39 20.07
CA SER A 166 -5.74 -12.53 18.91
C SER A 166 -7.21 -12.42 19.29
N ARG A 167 -7.60 -13.03 20.42
CA ARG A 167 -8.97 -12.92 20.94
C ARG A 167 -9.30 -11.49 21.38
N MET A 168 -8.37 -10.77 22.00
CA MET A 168 -8.58 -9.37 22.39
C MET A 168 -8.76 -8.49 21.16
N VAL A 169 -7.93 -8.65 20.12
CA VAL A 169 -8.06 -7.93 18.85
C VAL A 169 -9.42 -8.19 18.20
N ALA A 170 -9.83 -9.45 18.09
CA ALA A 170 -11.14 -9.82 17.53
C ALA A 170 -12.30 -9.24 18.36
N THR A 171 -12.24 -9.33 19.69
CA THR A 171 -13.28 -8.78 20.56
C THR A 171 -13.36 -7.25 20.44
N HIS A 172 -12.23 -6.58 20.41
CA HIS A 172 -12.14 -5.12 20.25
C HIS A 172 -12.75 -4.67 18.93
N MET A 173 -12.45 -5.37 17.85
CA MET A 173 -12.93 -5.07 16.49
C MET A 173 -14.47 -5.12 16.39
N PHE A 174 -15.14 -6.06 17.08
CA PHE A 174 -16.59 -6.20 17.03
C PHE A 174 -17.35 -5.50 18.16
N ARG A 175 -16.69 -5.15 19.27
CA ARG A 175 -17.35 -4.56 20.44
C ARG A 175 -17.19 -3.04 20.55
N SER A 176 -16.09 -2.48 20.04
CA SER A 176 -15.85 -1.04 20.06
C SER A 176 -16.59 -0.35 18.92
N ARG A 177 -17.46 0.63 19.25
CA ARG A 177 -18.21 1.40 18.26
C ARG A 177 -17.28 2.21 17.35
N ASP A 178 -16.26 2.83 17.92
CA ASP A 178 -15.31 3.65 17.15
C ASP A 178 -14.49 2.80 16.19
N GLN A 179 -14.10 1.58 16.61
CA GLN A 179 -13.43 0.63 15.73
C GLN A 179 -14.34 0.16 14.58
N GLN A 180 -15.65 0.00 14.82
CA GLN A 180 -16.61 -0.34 13.78
C GLN A 180 -16.76 0.81 12.76
N LEU A 181 -16.70 2.06 13.20
CA LEU A 181 -16.71 3.22 12.30
C LEU A 181 -15.45 3.29 11.43
N LEU A 182 -14.29 2.94 11.98
CA LEU A 182 -13.02 2.88 11.25
C LEU A 182 -12.82 1.59 10.43
N PHE A 183 -13.72 0.61 10.56
CA PHE A 183 -13.63 -0.69 9.89
C PHE A 183 -13.60 -0.56 8.37
N CYS A 184 -14.55 0.19 7.80
CA CYS A 184 -14.64 0.39 6.34
C CYS A 184 -13.40 1.10 5.80
N SER A 185 -12.88 2.09 6.51
CA SER A 185 -11.67 2.84 6.11
C SER A 185 -10.43 1.95 6.12
N SER A 186 -10.32 1.06 7.10
CA SER A 186 -9.20 0.14 7.24
C SER A 186 -9.17 -0.90 6.11
N ILE A 187 -10.31 -1.48 5.76
CA ILE A 187 -10.43 -2.41 4.63
C ILE A 187 -10.21 -1.67 3.30
N PHE A 188 -10.78 -0.47 3.15
CA PHE A 188 -10.61 0.35 1.96
C PHE A 188 -9.15 0.62 1.65
N SER A 189 -8.35 0.98 2.66
CA SER A 189 -6.91 1.23 2.49
C SER A 189 -6.19 0.03 1.86
N GLY A 190 -6.49 -1.20 2.31
CA GLY A 190 -5.93 -2.42 1.74
C GLY A 190 -6.41 -2.71 0.32
N LEU A 191 -7.72 -2.59 0.08
CA LEU A 191 -8.32 -2.78 -1.25
C LEU A 191 -7.76 -1.79 -2.28
N ALA A 192 -7.65 -0.51 -1.91
CA ALA A 192 -7.14 0.55 -2.77
C ALA A 192 -5.67 0.32 -3.14
N SER A 193 -4.84 -0.07 -2.16
CA SER A 193 -3.43 -0.37 -2.39
C SER A 193 -3.24 -1.59 -3.28
N GLY A 194 -4.02 -2.66 -3.06
CA GLY A 194 -3.98 -3.86 -3.90
C GLY A 194 -4.41 -3.59 -5.34
N PHE A 195 -5.48 -2.81 -5.54
CA PHE A 195 -5.92 -2.36 -6.87
C PHE A 195 -4.83 -1.53 -7.57
N LEU A 196 -4.21 -0.60 -6.85
CA LEU A 196 -3.19 0.30 -7.41
C LEU A 196 -1.97 -0.48 -7.92
N ILE A 197 -1.48 -1.42 -7.13
CA ILE A 197 -0.27 -2.19 -7.49
C ILE A 197 -0.59 -3.30 -8.50
N GLY A 198 -1.74 -3.94 -8.41
CA GLY A 198 -2.14 -5.04 -9.29
C GLY A 198 -2.85 -4.56 -10.57
N ASP A 199 -4.03 -4.01 -10.40
CA ASP A 199 -4.96 -3.77 -11.51
C ASP A 199 -4.65 -2.49 -12.29
N PHE A 200 -4.32 -1.38 -11.62
CA PHE A 200 -3.95 -0.14 -12.28
C PHE A 200 -2.68 -0.32 -13.12
N THR A 201 -1.66 -0.99 -12.57
CA THR A 201 -0.43 -1.27 -13.32
C THR A 201 -0.66 -2.18 -14.52
N SER A 202 -1.53 -3.18 -14.39
CA SER A 202 -1.82 -4.13 -15.46
C SER A 202 -2.69 -3.54 -16.55
N ALA A 203 -3.85 -2.95 -16.18
CA ALA A 203 -4.88 -2.53 -17.11
C ALA A 203 -4.59 -1.18 -17.78
N TYR A 204 -3.95 -0.25 -17.06
CA TYR A 204 -3.77 1.13 -17.51
C TYR A 204 -2.33 1.50 -17.87
N ILE A 205 -1.34 0.68 -17.47
CA ILE A 205 0.07 0.95 -17.78
C ILE A 205 0.64 -0.15 -18.66
N SER A 206 0.71 -1.40 -18.18
CA SER A 206 1.33 -2.50 -18.92
C SER A 206 0.60 -2.82 -20.21
N CYS A 207 -0.74 -2.84 -20.17
CA CYS A 207 -1.57 -3.17 -21.33
C CYS A 207 -1.39 -2.18 -22.50
N PRO A 208 -1.55 -0.84 -22.31
CA PRO A 208 -1.43 0.12 -23.40
C PRO A 208 -0.02 0.59 -23.72
N TYR A 209 0.89 0.62 -22.73
CA TYR A 209 2.22 1.26 -22.87
C TYR A 209 3.41 0.32 -22.66
N GLY A 210 3.14 -0.94 -22.31
CA GLY A 210 4.17 -1.93 -22.02
C GLY A 210 4.69 -1.90 -20.58
N ILE A 211 5.24 -3.03 -20.14
CA ILE A 211 5.69 -3.26 -18.76
C ILE A 211 6.83 -2.32 -18.31
N GLN A 212 7.64 -1.86 -19.26
CA GLN A 212 8.75 -0.94 -19.01
C GLN A 212 8.33 0.41 -18.44
N ASN A 213 7.08 0.86 -18.73
CA ASN A 213 6.56 2.13 -18.24
C ASN A 213 6.02 2.06 -16.81
N VAL A 214 5.78 0.86 -16.27
CA VAL A 214 5.25 0.67 -14.93
C VAL A 214 6.15 1.32 -13.88
N GLY A 215 7.46 1.09 -13.96
CA GLY A 215 8.40 1.65 -12.99
C GLY A 215 8.38 3.18 -12.96
N PHE A 216 8.36 3.83 -14.13
CA PHE A 216 8.34 5.31 -14.19
C PHE A 216 7.04 5.91 -13.64
N VAL A 217 5.91 5.28 -13.90
CA VAL A 217 4.61 5.72 -13.36
C VAL A 217 4.57 5.52 -11.85
N MET A 218 5.09 4.40 -11.34
CA MET A 218 5.17 4.13 -9.90
C MET A 218 6.17 5.04 -9.18
N ILE A 219 7.22 5.52 -9.84
CA ILE A 219 8.09 6.59 -9.32
C ILE A 219 7.28 7.88 -9.13
N THR A 220 6.47 8.28 -10.11
CA THR A 220 5.61 9.46 -9.99
C THR A 220 4.65 9.35 -8.80
N LEU A 221 4.05 8.18 -8.61
CA LEU A 221 3.23 7.87 -7.45
C LEU A 221 4.03 8.05 -6.14
N GLY A 222 5.21 7.44 -6.04
CA GLY A 222 6.05 7.50 -4.85
C GLY A 222 6.51 8.92 -4.50
N VAL A 223 6.86 9.73 -5.50
CA VAL A 223 7.24 11.14 -5.33
C VAL A 223 6.07 11.94 -4.76
N SER A 224 4.89 11.82 -5.35
CA SER A 224 3.71 12.53 -4.86
C SER A 224 3.30 12.08 -3.45
N GLN A 225 3.31 10.77 -3.17
CA GLN A 225 3.05 10.25 -1.81
C GLN A 225 4.03 10.80 -0.79
N SER A 226 5.34 10.81 -1.09
CA SER A 226 6.37 11.28 -0.16
C SER A 226 6.22 12.77 0.16
N ILE A 227 6.00 13.61 -0.85
CA ILE A 227 5.84 15.05 -0.66
C ILE A 227 4.57 15.34 0.14
N PHE A 228 3.43 14.80 -0.27
CA PHE A 228 2.15 15.12 0.34
C PHE A 228 2.00 14.51 1.73
N SER A 229 2.67 13.42 2.07
CA SER A 229 2.68 12.88 3.42
C SER A 229 3.27 13.88 4.44
N VAL A 230 4.38 14.55 4.10
CA VAL A 230 4.96 15.61 4.95
C VAL A 230 4.05 16.84 5.00
N VAL A 231 3.49 17.23 3.85
CA VAL A 231 2.58 18.39 3.75
C VAL A 231 1.35 18.18 4.65
N TYR A 232 0.70 17.03 4.54
CA TYR A 232 -0.47 16.71 5.37
C TYR A 232 -0.12 16.58 6.85
N GLY A 233 1.03 16.00 7.19
CA GLY A 233 1.51 15.97 8.56
C GLY A 233 1.68 17.36 9.18
N LYS A 234 2.11 18.35 8.39
CA LYS A 234 2.20 19.75 8.84
C LYS A 234 0.86 20.48 8.88
N ILE A 235 0.03 20.27 7.88
CA ILE A 235 -1.25 21.01 7.74
C ILE A 235 -2.28 20.47 8.75
N ASN A 236 -2.13 19.24 9.24
CA ASN A 236 -3.08 18.62 10.15
C ASN A 236 -3.39 19.46 11.40
N GLN A 237 -2.40 20.16 11.95
CA GLN A 237 -2.59 21.05 13.10
C GLN A 237 -3.58 22.20 12.84
N TYR A 238 -3.83 22.57 11.57
CA TYR A 238 -4.70 23.67 11.20
C TYR A 238 -6.10 23.23 10.78
N ILE A 239 -6.20 22.11 10.06
CA ILE A 239 -7.47 21.66 9.45
C ILE A 239 -8.02 20.35 10.03
N GLY A 240 -7.20 19.63 10.80
CA GLY A 240 -7.58 18.38 11.47
C GLY A 240 -7.59 17.15 10.55
N HIS A 241 -7.63 15.98 11.18
CA HIS A 241 -7.53 14.66 10.53
C HIS A 241 -8.67 14.38 9.56
N ILE A 242 -9.90 14.75 9.95
CA ILE A 242 -11.11 14.43 9.16
C ILE A 242 -11.15 15.24 7.86
N ALA A 243 -10.71 16.51 7.88
CA ALA A 243 -10.64 17.31 6.67
C ALA A 243 -9.62 16.75 5.67
N ILE A 244 -8.44 16.32 6.14
CA ILE A 244 -7.42 15.68 5.29
C ILE A 244 -7.94 14.37 4.73
N PHE A 245 -8.58 13.53 5.55
CA PHE A 245 -9.18 12.28 5.12
C PHE A 245 -10.25 12.50 4.05
N THR A 246 -11.11 13.48 4.23
CA THR A 246 -12.17 13.83 3.27
C THR A 246 -11.57 14.31 1.96
N PHE A 247 -10.57 15.20 2.00
CA PHE A 247 -9.86 15.65 0.80
C PHE A 247 -9.20 14.48 0.05
N GLY A 248 -8.48 13.62 0.76
CA GLY A 248 -7.88 12.42 0.19
C GLY A 248 -8.91 11.49 -0.43
N SER A 249 -10.06 11.33 0.21
CA SER A 249 -11.15 10.48 -0.29
C SER A 249 -11.82 11.05 -1.54
N VAL A 250 -11.98 12.38 -1.63
CA VAL A 250 -12.48 13.05 -2.84
C VAL A 250 -11.48 12.90 -3.99
N ALA A 251 -10.18 13.07 -3.73
CA ALA A 251 -9.14 12.83 -4.73
C ALA A 251 -9.14 11.37 -5.20
N GLN A 252 -9.33 10.41 -4.30
CA GLN A 252 -9.41 8.99 -4.64
C GLN A 252 -10.67 8.66 -5.46
N ALA A 253 -11.80 9.26 -5.14
CA ALA A 253 -13.02 9.11 -5.93
C ALA A 253 -12.84 9.67 -7.34
N SER A 254 -12.23 10.86 -7.47
CA SER A 254 -11.93 11.47 -8.78
C SER A 254 -10.99 10.59 -9.61
N PHE A 255 -10.00 9.97 -8.98
CA PHE A 255 -9.12 8.99 -9.63
C PHE A 255 -9.91 7.81 -10.21
N TYR A 256 -10.77 7.16 -9.42
CA TYR A 256 -11.56 6.02 -9.90
C TYR A 256 -12.57 6.42 -10.97
N ILE A 257 -13.24 7.56 -10.83
CA ILE A 257 -14.20 8.07 -11.82
C ILE A 257 -13.47 8.34 -13.15
N THR A 258 -12.30 8.96 -13.09
CA THR A 258 -11.49 9.22 -14.29
C THR A 258 -11.06 7.91 -14.94
N LEU A 259 -10.63 6.91 -14.17
CA LEU A 259 -10.28 5.59 -14.70
C LEU A 259 -11.48 4.87 -15.35
N LEU A 260 -12.69 5.03 -14.83
CA LEU A 260 -13.91 4.45 -15.42
C LEU A 260 -14.27 5.10 -16.76
N LEU A 261 -14.05 6.38 -16.90
CA LEU A 261 -14.45 7.15 -18.09
C LEU A 261 -13.36 7.22 -19.17
N TRP A 262 -12.10 7.08 -18.77
CA TRP A 262 -10.97 7.22 -19.66
C TRP A 262 -10.49 5.89 -20.22
N HIS A 263 -10.34 5.84 -21.55
CA HIS A 263 -9.75 4.72 -22.27
C HIS A 263 -8.33 5.12 -22.71
N PRO A 264 -7.29 4.39 -22.28
CA PRO A 264 -5.91 4.75 -22.61
C PRO A 264 -5.64 4.63 -24.12
N LEU A 265 -5.10 5.71 -24.70
CA LEU A 265 -4.65 5.77 -26.08
C LEU A 265 -3.11 5.82 -26.14
N PRO A 266 -2.47 5.25 -27.17
CA PRO A 266 -1.01 5.15 -27.27
C PRO A 266 -0.27 6.47 -27.09
N ASN A 267 -0.85 7.59 -27.53
CA ASN A 267 -0.24 8.91 -27.47
C ASN A 267 -0.50 9.69 -26.17
N GLN A 268 -1.13 9.07 -25.17
CA GLN A 268 -1.60 9.72 -23.93
C GLN A 268 -0.91 9.21 -22.66
N SER A 269 0.32 8.71 -22.75
CA SER A 269 1.07 8.18 -21.60
C SER A 269 1.24 9.21 -20.46
N PHE A 270 1.25 10.50 -20.76
CA PHE A 270 1.28 11.58 -19.76
C PHE A 270 0.09 11.52 -18.78
N ILE A 271 -1.11 11.16 -19.25
CA ILE A 271 -2.30 11.11 -18.40
C ILE A 271 -2.12 10.08 -17.27
N VAL A 272 -1.46 8.95 -17.54
CA VAL A 272 -1.20 7.92 -16.52
C VAL A 272 -0.32 8.44 -15.38
N HIS A 273 0.66 9.30 -15.69
CA HIS A 273 1.48 9.96 -14.68
C HIS A 273 0.66 10.93 -13.81
N VAL A 274 -0.23 11.71 -14.43
CA VAL A 274 -1.15 12.59 -13.70
C VAL A 274 -2.06 11.79 -12.77
N LEU A 275 -2.62 10.69 -13.27
CA LEU A 275 -3.47 9.80 -12.46
C LEU A 275 -2.69 9.14 -11.31
N ALA A 276 -1.44 8.71 -11.56
CA ALA A 276 -0.57 8.20 -10.52
C ALA A 276 -0.25 9.26 -9.45
N ALA A 277 -0.04 10.52 -9.86
CA ALA A 277 0.17 11.62 -8.92
C ALA A 277 -1.08 11.87 -8.06
N ILE A 278 -2.29 11.87 -8.64
CA ILE A 278 -3.55 12.01 -7.89
C ILE A 278 -3.73 10.86 -6.90
N ALA A 279 -3.47 9.61 -7.33
CA ALA A 279 -3.50 8.45 -6.45
C ALA A 279 -2.48 8.56 -5.31
N GLY A 280 -1.29 9.11 -5.59
CA GLY A 280 -0.26 9.37 -4.59
C GLY A 280 -0.69 10.43 -3.57
N ILE A 281 -1.27 11.54 -4.01
CA ILE A 281 -1.82 12.60 -3.15
C ILE A 281 -2.90 12.02 -2.22
N SER A 282 -3.80 11.22 -2.76
CA SER A 282 -4.85 10.56 -2.00
C SER A 282 -4.30 9.54 -0.99
N GLY A 283 -3.40 8.65 -1.41
CA GLY A 283 -2.80 7.64 -0.54
C GLY A 283 -2.03 8.25 0.63
N ALA A 284 -1.31 9.35 0.41
CA ALA A 284 -0.62 10.12 1.43
C ALA A 284 -1.56 10.73 2.48
N ALA A 285 -2.81 11.02 2.11
CA ALA A 285 -3.83 11.51 3.05
C ALA A 285 -4.49 10.38 3.84
N ILE A 286 -4.82 9.26 3.18
CA ILE A 286 -5.68 8.22 3.76
C ILE A 286 -4.95 7.36 4.78
N GLU A 287 -3.83 6.74 4.42
CA GLU A 287 -3.19 5.73 5.28
C GLU A 287 -2.56 6.31 6.56
N PRO A 288 -1.78 7.42 6.50
CA PRO A 288 -1.24 8.04 7.71
C PRO A 288 -2.33 8.57 8.64
N VAL A 289 -3.41 9.14 8.09
CA VAL A 289 -4.52 9.67 8.87
C VAL A 289 -5.29 8.55 9.57
N ILE A 290 -5.58 7.43 8.90
CA ILE A 290 -6.23 6.28 9.56
C ILE A 290 -5.36 5.79 10.72
N THR A 291 -4.05 5.71 10.54
CA THR A 291 -3.11 5.31 11.60
C THR A 291 -3.14 6.29 12.77
N ALA A 292 -3.16 7.60 12.49
CA ALA A 292 -3.25 8.64 13.50
C ALA A 292 -4.58 8.61 14.26
N LEU A 293 -5.72 8.39 13.56
CA LEU A 293 -7.04 8.26 14.17
C LEU A 293 -7.13 7.07 15.13
N HIS A 294 -6.54 5.92 14.78
CA HIS A 294 -6.49 4.77 15.70
C HIS A 294 -5.69 5.10 16.97
N ASN A 295 -4.61 5.88 16.85
CA ASN A 295 -3.86 6.32 18.03
C ASN A 295 -4.67 7.33 18.88
N LEU A 296 -5.45 8.17 18.24
CA LEU A 296 -6.23 9.23 18.89
C LEU A 296 -7.41 8.66 19.70
N TYR A 297 -8.21 7.80 19.06
CA TYR A 297 -9.44 7.29 19.68
C TYR A 297 -9.20 6.14 20.68
N PHE A 298 -8.05 5.48 20.63
CA PHE A 298 -7.78 4.29 21.45
C PHE A 298 -6.52 4.44 22.32
N VAL A 299 -6.42 5.53 23.07
CA VAL A 299 -5.23 5.85 23.90
C VAL A 299 -4.88 4.72 24.87
N GLU A 300 -5.87 4.09 25.51
CA GLU A 300 -5.67 3.02 26.50
C GLU A 300 -5.39 1.65 25.86
N ASN A 301 -5.98 1.38 24.68
CA ASN A 301 -5.90 0.08 23.99
C ASN A 301 -5.26 0.23 22.61
N ARG A 302 -4.30 1.15 22.47
CA ARG A 302 -3.67 1.56 21.22
C ARG A 302 -3.11 0.40 20.41
N ASP A 303 -2.37 -0.50 21.06
CA ASP A 303 -1.72 -1.64 20.39
C ASP A 303 -2.75 -2.61 19.81
N ILE A 304 -3.87 -2.81 20.52
CA ILE A 304 -4.98 -3.66 20.06
C ILE A 304 -5.67 -2.99 18.86
N ALA A 305 -5.91 -1.68 18.92
CA ALA A 305 -6.56 -0.93 17.85
C ALA A 305 -5.71 -0.88 16.57
N LEU A 306 -4.42 -0.60 16.70
CA LEU A 306 -3.47 -0.62 15.58
C LEU A 306 -3.31 -2.02 14.98
N SER A 307 -3.30 -3.06 15.81
CA SER A 307 -3.32 -4.47 15.34
C SER A 307 -4.60 -4.79 14.57
N SER A 308 -5.75 -4.30 15.04
CA SER A 308 -7.04 -4.44 14.34
C SER A 308 -7.02 -3.76 12.98
N PHE A 309 -6.48 -2.54 12.91
CA PHE A 309 -6.30 -1.81 11.65
C PHE A 309 -5.44 -2.60 10.67
N ARG A 310 -4.28 -3.08 11.09
CA ARG A 310 -3.37 -3.84 10.22
C ARG A 310 -3.98 -5.15 9.74
N LEU A 311 -4.73 -5.84 10.59
CA LEU A 311 -5.47 -7.04 10.21
C LEU A 311 -6.50 -6.74 9.11
N LEU A 312 -7.32 -5.70 9.30
CA LEU A 312 -8.34 -5.29 8.32
C LEU A 312 -7.72 -4.82 6.99
N ASN A 313 -6.63 -4.07 7.06
CA ASN A 313 -5.87 -3.66 5.89
C ASN A 313 -5.33 -4.88 5.12
N SER A 314 -4.77 -5.87 5.82
CA SER A 314 -4.29 -7.12 5.21
C SER A 314 -5.42 -7.95 4.58
N ILE A 315 -6.61 -7.97 5.20
CA ILE A 315 -7.81 -8.58 4.62
C ILE A 315 -8.19 -7.86 3.32
N GLY A 316 -8.14 -6.52 3.31
CA GLY A 316 -8.38 -5.73 2.10
C GLY A 316 -7.41 -6.09 0.96
N TRP A 317 -6.12 -6.21 1.25
CA TRP A 317 -5.12 -6.70 0.30
C TRP A 317 -5.44 -8.10 -0.23
N ALA A 318 -5.75 -9.03 0.67
CA ALA A 318 -6.09 -10.41 0.32
C ALA A 318 -7.32 -10.49 -0.60
N ILE A 319 -8.36 -9.71 -0.30
CA ILE A 319 -9.57 -9.62 -1.14
C ILE A 319 -9.21 -9.05 -2.52
N SER A 320 -8.42 -7.96 -2.58
CA SER A 320 -8.01 -7.32 -3.83
C SER A 320 -7.26 -8.29 -4.75
N PHE A 321 -6.29 -9.02 -4.23
CA PHE A 321 -5.59 -10.04 -5.01
C PHE A 321 -6.45 -11.26 -5.31
N GLY A 322 -7.31 -11.66 -4.38
CA GLY A 322 -8.19 -12.82 -4.53
C GLY A 322 -9.17 -12.69 -5.70
N TYR A 323 -9.75 -11.51 -5.89
CA TYR A 323 -10.64 -11.28 -7.04
C TYR A 323 -9.90 -10.80 -8.30
N SER A 324 -8.59 -10.51 -8.22
CA SER A 324 -7.85 -9.86 -9.31
C SER A 324 -7.97 -10.62 -10.64
N ASN A 325 -7.94 -11.93 -10.62
CA ASN A 325 -8.03 -12.77 -11.81
C ASN A 325 -9.48 -13.08 -12.27
N TRP A 326 -10.49 -12.75 -11.46
CA TRP A 326 -11.87 -13.13 -11.70
C TRP A 326 -12.78 -11.99 -12.13
N LEU A 327 -12.44 -10.75 -11.78
CA LEU A 327 -13.25 -9.58 -12.06
C LEU A 327 -12.58 -8.66 -13.08
N CYS A 328 -13.39 -8.02 -13.92
CA CYS A 328 -12.93 -6.96 -14.82
C CYS A 328 -12.65 -5.67 -14.05
N SER A 329 -11.78 -4.80 -14.57
CA SER A 329 -11.33 -3.56 -13.91
C SER A 329 -12.48 -2.64 -13.53
N ASN A 330 -13.52 -2.50 -14.36
CA ASN A 330 -14.69 -1.66 -14.08
C ASN A 330 -15.44 -2.14 -12.83
N VAL A 331 -15.67 -3.45 -12.68
CA VAL A 331 -16.38 -4.00 -11.50
C VAL A 331 -15.60 -3.73 -10.22
N LYS A 332 -14.28 -3.89 -10.26
CA LYS A 332 -13.40 -3.60 -9.11
C LYS A 332 -13.49 -2.13 -8.68
N MET A 333 -13.51 -1.20 -9.64
CA MET A 333 -13.64 0.22 -9.36
C MET A 333 -15.00 0.58 -8.75
N TYR A 334 -16.11 -0.05 -9.20
CA TYR A 334 -17.42 0.14 -8.56
C TYR A 334 -17.42 -0.35 -7.10
N ILE A 335 -16.77 -1.48 -6.82
CA ILE A 335 -16.62 -1.99 -5.45
C ILE A 335 -15.81 -0.98 -4.61
N LEU A 336 -14.69 -0.48 -5.13
CA LEU A 336 -13.84 0.50 -4.44
C LEU A 336 -14.57 1.81 -4.15
N ILE A 337 -15.33 2.34 -5.11
CA ILE A 337 -16.15 3.54 -4.91
C ILE A 337 -17.22 3.28 -3.83
N GLY A 338 -17.90 2.14 -3.86
CA GLY A 338 -18.89 1.79 -2.85
C GLY A 338 -18.31 1.73 -1.43
N VAL A 339 -17.15 1.07 -1.27
CA VAL A 339 -16.46 0.98 0.04
C VAL A 339 -15.93 2.36 0.47
N LEU A 340 -15.46 3.19 -0.46
CA LEU A 340 -15.01 4.55 -0.16
C LEU A 340 -16.15 5.44 0.35
N LEU A 341 -17.31 5.38 -0.29
CA LEU A 341 -18.49 6.15 0.13
C LEU A 341 -18.99 5.72 1.53
N THR A 342 -18.99 4.41 1.81
CA THR A 342 -19.33 3.92 3.15
C THR A 342 -18.29 4.35 4.19
N SER A 343 -17.01 4.35 3.84
CA SER A 343 -15.92 4.86 4.69
C SER A 343 -16.09 6.36 5.00
N LEU A 344 -16.43 7.18 4.01
CA LEU A 344 -16.73 8.61 4.22
C LEU A 344 -17.92 8.82 5.15
N ALA A 345 -19.02 8.08 4.93
CA ALA A 345 -20.21 8.18 5.76
C ALA A 345 -19.93 7.77 7.22
N THR A 346 -19.14 6.74 7.45
CA THR A 346 -18.80 6.30 8.81
C THR A 346 -17.88 7.29 9.52
N ASN A 347 -16.87 7.86 8.83
CA ASN A 347 -15.96 8.84 9.43
C ASN A 347 -16.65 10.19 9.71
N SER A 348 -17.62 10.59 8.90
CA SER A 348 -18.40 11.80 9.19
C SER A 348 -19.28 11.65 10.46
N ASN A 349 -19.70 10.43 10.80
CA ASN A 349 -20.40 10.15 12.05
C ASN A 349 -19.45 10.19 13.26
N LEU A 350 -18.18 9.82 13.08
CA LEU A 350 -17.17 9.89 14.12
C LEU A 350 -16.93 11.35 14.57
N SER A 351 -16.86 12.29 13.62
CA SER A 351 -16.69 13.71 13.91
C SER A 351 -17.86 14.36 14.69
N ARG A 352 -19.08 13.84 14.50
CA ARG A 352 -20.25 14.34 15.23
C ARG A 352 -20.32 13.90 16.69
N CYS A 353 -19.54 12.90 17.08
CA CYS A 353 -19.45 12.47 18.46
C CYS A 353 -18.43 13.30 19.28
N GLU A 354 -17.62 14.13 18.62
CA GLU A 354 -16.64 15.04 19.26
C GLU A 354 -17.23 16.42 19.61
N THR A 355 -18.36 16.82 18.97
CA THR A 355 -19.09 18.06 19.28
C THR A 355 -20.21 17.81 20.28
#